data_f733bb4dbd8555e95ef2258ca9f4b584
#
_entry.id   f733bb4dbd8555e95ef2258ca9f4b584
#
_cell.length_a   1.000
_cell.length_b   1.000
_cell.length_c   1.000
_cell.angle_alpha   90.00
_cell.angle_beta   90.00
_cell.angle_gamma   90.00
#
_symmetry.space_group_name_H-M   'P 1'
#
loop_
_entity.id
_entity.type
_entity.pdbx_description
1 polymer ?
#
loop_
_entity_poly.entity_id
_entity_poly.type
_entity_poly.pdbx_seq_one_letter_code
_entity_poly.pdbx_strand_id
1 'polypeptide(L)'
;HDPVHAGERYTEDRFSFSEPALGSGSLHTIGTAGMRFSEFRIHTPNPVMLLDTEPAETAESAFILEGDVESAFNNMKGTVRFGNQRHNFHYNTDFSGRHTLLSGRFHACTLTYNPSFLDELMAAGDSGSLTAFRRHLDKKRPFLGIPEPVQWHYEMHGIIAAIRQCRFEGLTRYLFIESKMMELF
;
A
#
# COMPACT_ATOMS: atom_id res chain seq x y z
N HIS A 1 -9.82 -22.99 8.52
CA HIS A 1 -9.93 -21.53 8.69
C HIS A 1 -11.38 -21.16 8.41
N ASP A 2 -12.12 -20.82 9.43
CA ASP A 2 -13.48 -20.28 9.25
C ASP A 2 -13.34 -18.82 8.80
N PRO A 3 -13.88 -18.45 7.63
CA PRO A 3 -13.98 -17.05 7.26
C PRO A 3 -14.95 -16.38 8.25
N VAL A 4 -14.45 -15.39 8.97
CA VAL A 4 -15.31 -14.52 9.76
C VAL A 4 -16.18 -13.73 8.77
N HIS A 5 -17.39 -14.21 8.53
CA HIS A 5 -18.41 -13.48 7.76
C HIS A 5 -18.92 -12.26 8.56
N ALA A 6 -18.07 -11.26 8.69
CA ALA A 6 -18.55 -9.90 8.89
C ALA A 6 -18.88 -9.38 7.49
N GLY A 7 -20.12 -9.54 7.01
CA GLY A 7 -20.63 -9.14 5.70
C GLY A 7 -19.59 -8.66 4.65
N GLU A 8 -19.94 -8.48 3.40
CA GLU A 8 -19.06 -8.17 2.23
C GLU A 8 -18.05 -6.99 2.39
N ARG A 9 -17.91 -6.43 3.60
CA ARG A 9 -17.11 -5.24 3.92
C ARG A 9 -15.76 -5.50 4.57
N TYR A 10 -15.46 -6.72 5.03
CA TYR A 10 -14.20 -7.04 5.69
C TYR A 10 -13.63 -8.35 5.13
N THR A 11 -12.38 -8.29 4.67
CA THR A 11 -11.62 -9.46 4.23
C THR A 11 -10.27 -9.48 4.91
N GLU A 12 -9.78 -10.67 5.23
CA GLU A 12 -8.42 -10.85 5.74
C GLU A 12 -7.84 -12.12 5.12
N ASP A 13 -6.76 -11.96 4.35
CA ASP A 13 -6.10 -13.03 3.63
C ASP A 13 -4.61 -13.10 3.97
N ARG A 14 -4.06 -14.31 3.99
CA ARG A 14 -2.64 -14.55 4.20
C ARG A 14 -2.12 -15.54 3.18
N PHE A 15 -1.06 -15.15 2.53
CA PHE A 15 -0.33 -15.97 1.57
C PHE A 15 1.13 -16.07 1.99
N SER A 16 1.77 -17.20 1.75
CA SER A 16 3.22 -17.37 1.92
C SER A 16 3.78 -18.33 0.89
N PHE A 17 5.02 -18.12 0.52
CA PHE A 17 5.76 -19.02 -0.35
C PHE A 17 7.17 -19.26 0.22
N SER A 18 7.77 -20.37 -0.19
CA SER A 18 9.17 -20.68 0.11
C SER A 18 9.73 -21.54 -1.03
N GLU A 19 10.66 -20.96 -1.78
CA GLU A 19 11.29 -21.59 -2.95
C GLU A 19 12.82 -21.47 -2.84
N PRO A 20 13.58 -22.57 -2.93
CA PRO A 20 15.03 -22.52 -2.72
C PRO A 20 15.78 -21.53 -3.60
N ALA A 21 15.33 -21.35 -4.85
CA ALA A 21 15.97 -20.46 -5.83
C ALA A 21 15.55 -18.99 -5.68
N LEU A 22 14.32 -18.74 -5.20
CA LEU A 22 13.72 -17.39 -5.13
C LEU A 22 13.75 -16.83 -3.72
N GLY A 23 13.82 -17.70 -2.70
CA GLY A 23 13.70 -17.29 -1.31
C GLY A 23 12.33 -17.54 -0.71
N SER A 24 11.92 -16.71 0.23
CA SER A 24 10.63 -16.83 0.91
C SER A 24 9.92 -15.49 0.99
N GLY A 25 8.60 -15.55 1.10
CA GLY A 25 7.82 -14.34 1.28
C GLY A 25 6.47 -14.61 1.92
N SER A 26 5.88 -13.56 2.44
CA SER A 26 4.52 -13.56 2.94
C SER A 26 3.81 -12.27 2.55
N LEU A 27 2.52 -12.39 2.30
CA LEU A 27 1.58 -11.31 2.09
C LEU A 27 0.44 -11.47 3.08
N HIS A 28 0.13 -10.43 3.81
CA HIS A 28 -1.04 -10.34 4.67
C HIS A 28 -1.86 -9.13 4.23
N THR A 29 -3.11 -9.34 3.87
CA THR A 29 -4.01 -8.29 3.42
C THR A 29 -5.22 -8.19 4.34
N ILE A 30 -5.65 -6.96 4.60
CA ILE A 30 -6.87 -6.66 5.34
C ILE A 30 -7.65 -5.64 4.51
N GLY A 31 -8.84 -6.03 4.03
CA GLY A 31 -9.72 -5.17 3.25
C GLY A 31 -10.89 -4.65 4.08
N THR A 32 -11.23 -3.39 3.88
CA THR A 32 -12.46 -2.75 4.33
C THR A 32 -13.25 -2.25 3.11
N ALA A 33 -14.42 -1.64 3.31
CA ALA A 33 -15.25 -1.18 2.19
C ALA A 33 -14.55 -0.18 1.26
N GLY A 34 -13.63 0.63 1.79
CA GLY A 34 -12.96 1.71 1.03
C GLY A 34 -11.46 1.57 0.90
N MET A 35 -10.83 0.68 1.66
CA MET A 35 -9.38 0.60 1.77
C MET A 35 -8.89 -0.84 1.89
N ARG A 36 -7.65 -1.07 1.48
CA ARG A 36 -6.94 -2.33 1.70
C ARG A 36 -5.55 -2.05 2.26
N PHE A 37 -5.29 -2.57 3.45
CA PHE A 37 -3.95 -2.62 4.01
C PHE A 37 -3.28 -3.93 3.58
N SER A 38 -2.04 -3.86 3.07
CA SER A 38 -1.25 -5.03 2.71
C SER A 38 0.12 -4.95 3.35
N GLU A 39 0.58 -6.06 3.92
CA GLU A 39 1.93 -6.20 4.47
C GLU A 39 2.68 -7.26 3.66
N PHE A 40 3.80 -6.86 3.08
CA PHE A 40 4.69 -7.70 2.29
C PHE A 40 5.98 -7.95 3.06
N ARG A 41 6.40 -9.20 3.16
CA ARG A 41 7.72 -9.59 3.65
C ARG A 41 8.34 -10.53 2.64
N ILE A 42 9.51 -10.17 2.15
CA ILE A 42 10.22 -10.96 1.14
C ILE A 42 11.68 -11.09 1.60
N HIS A 43 12.18 -12.31 1.54
CA HIS A 43 13.57 -12.63 1.78
C HIS A 43 14.11 -13.39 0.58
N THR A 44 15.11 -12.82 -0.10
CA THR A 44 15.71 -13.39 -1.30
C THR A 44 17.23 -13.46 -1.16
N PRO A 45 17.89 -14.49 -1.72
CA PRO A 45 19.34 -14.59 -1.69
C PRO A 45 20.03 -13.54 -2.57
N ASN A 46 19.35 -13.02 -3.59
CA ASN A 46 19.84 -12.05 -4.56
C ASN A 46 18.78 -11.00 -4.83
N PRO A 47 19.14 -9.85 -5.44
CA PRO A 47 18.15 -8.89 -5.96
C PRO A 47 17.15 -9.58 -6.90
N VAL A 48 15.88 -9.26 -6.76
CA VAL A 48 14.78 -9.87 -7.53
C VAL A 48 13.98 -8.77 -8.21
N MET A 49 13.64 -9.01 -9.46
CA MET A 49 12.72 -8.17 -10.21
C MET A 49 11.33 -8.82 -10.23
N LEU A 50 10.37 -8.12 -9.69
CA LEU A 50 8.95 -8.47 -9.75
C LEU A 50 8.34 -7.75 -10.95
N LEU A 51 7.57 -8.49 -11.74
CA LEU A 51 6.80 -7.94 -12.86
C LEU A 51 5.33 -7.92 -12.47
N ASP A 52 4.75 -6.74 -12.49
CA ASP A 52 3.31 -6.58 -12.43
C ASP A 52 2.80 -6.38 -13.87
N THR A 53 1.94 -7.28 -14.34
CA THR A 53 1.43 -7.30 -15.71
C THR A 53 -0.06 -6.99 -15.80
N GLU A 54 -0.73 -6.81 -14.66
CA GLU A 54 -2.14 -6.51 -14.64
C GLU A 54 -2.36 -4.99 -14.60
N PRO A 55 -2.91 -4.41 -15.68
CA PRO A 55 -3.26 -3.00 -15.67
C PRO A 55 -4.38 -2.74 -14.67
N ALA A 56 -4.11 -1.96 -13.65
CA ALA A 56 -5.08 -1.59 -12.63
C ALA A 56 -4.94 -0.11 -12.27
N GLU A 57 -6.06 0.59 -12.17
CA GLU A 57 -6.09 1.92 -11.58
C GLU A 57 -5.86 1.80 -10.07
N THR A 58 -4.81 2.44 -9.56
CA THR A 58 -4.38 2.30 -8.18
C THR A 58 -4.08 3.66 -7.56
N ALA A 59 -4.64 3.90 -6.39
CA ALA A 59 -4.25 4.97 -5.49
C ALA A 59 -3.71 4.31 -4.22
N GLU A 60 -2.45 4.57 -3.88
CA GLU A 60 -1.79 3.82 -2.82
C GLU A 60 -0.78 4.69 -2.05
N SER A 61 -0.76 4.53 -0.73
CA SER A 61 0.33 4.97 0.13
C SER A 61 1.24 3.78 0.41
N ALA A 62 2.51 3.88 0.04
CA ALA A 62 3.52 2.85 0.25
C ALA A 62 4.47 3.25 1.39
N PHE A 63 4.72 2.33 2.31
CA PHE A 63 5.57 2.50 3.50
C PHE A 63 6.61 1.39 3.51
N ILE A 64 7.88 1.73 3.30
CA ILE A 64 8.98 0.78 3.34
C ILE A 64 9.53 0.69 4.76
N LEU A 65 9.42 -0.49 5.38
CA LEU A 65 9.90 -0.74 6.74
C LEU A 65 11.35 -1.20 6.73
N GLU A 66 11.72 -2.03 5.75
CA GLU A 66 13.07 -2.56 5.59
C GLU A 66 13.37 -2.78 4.11
N GLY A 67 14.59 -2.47 3.70
CA GLY A 67 15.06 -2.68 2.33
C GLY A 67 14.82 -1.52 1.40
N ASP A 68 15.14 -1.76 0.12
CA ASP A 68 15.01 -0.79 -0.95
C ASP A 68 14.33 -1.41 -2.16
N VAL A 69 13.44 -0.67 -2.80
CA VAL A 69 12.80 -1.05 -4.05
C VAL A 69 12.89 0.08 -5.07
N GLU A 70 13.18 -0.28 -6.30
CA GLU A 70 13.10 0.60 -7.46
C GLU A 70 11.93 0.19 -8.33
N SER A 71 11.00 1.11 -8.56
CA SER A 71 9.77 0.88 -9.30
C SER A 71 9.76 1.69 -10.59
N ALA A 72 9.52 1.03 -11.71
CA ALA A 72 9.36 1.62 -13.03
C ALA A 72 7.99 1.25 -13.57
N PHE A 73 7.03 2.17 -13.47
CA PHE A 73 5.67 1.99 -13.97
C PHE A 73 5.60 2.26 -15.47
N ASN A 74 4.79 1.50 -16.21
CA ASN A 74 4.71 1.60 -17.67
C ASN A 74 4.21 2.96 -18.17
N ASN A 75 3.34 3.62 -17.41
CA ASN A 75 2.72 4.90 -17.80
C ASN A 75 3.34 6.12 -17.08
N MET A 76 4.40 5.93 -16.30
CA MET A 76 5.15 7.00 -15.64
C MET A 76 6.57 7.08 -16.20
N LYS A 77 7.10 8.30 -16.37
CA LYS A 77 8.48 8.48 -16.81
C LYS A 77 9.45 8.29 -15.66
N GLY A 78 10.52 7.54 -15.92
CA GLY A 78 11.60 7.32 -14.98
C GLY A 78 11.31 6.20 -13.98
N THR A 79 12.12 6.15 -12.95
CA THR A 79 12.01 5.21 -11.84
C THR A 79 11.82 5.94 -10.54
N VAL A 80 11.06 5.34 -9.63
CA VAL A 80 10.89 5.82 -8.25
C VAL A 80 11.60 4.87 -7.32
N ARG A 81 12.55 5.36 -6.53
CA ARG A 81 13.23 4.57 -5.53
C ARG A 81 12.65 4.85 -4.15
N PHE A 82 12.14 3.80 -3.53
CA PHE A 82 11.72 3.80 -2.14
C PHE A 82 12.79 3.11 -1.31
N GLY A 83 13.42 3.86 -0.42
CA GLY A 83 14.41 3.33 0.52
C GLY A 83 13.81 2.99 1.87
N ASN A 84 14.63 2.38 2.72
CA ASN A 84 14.29 2.05 4.09
C ASN A 84 13.71 3.25 4.86
N GLN A 85 12.63 3.04 5.61
CA GLN A 85 11.90 4.05 6.38
C GLN A 85 11.40 5.24 5.56
N ARG A 86 11.06 5.00 4.29
CA ARG A 86 10.48 5.99 3.39
C ARG A 86 9.04 5.65 3.06
N HIS A 87 8.25 6.70 2.80
CA HIS A 87 6.89 6.57 2.30
C HIS A 87 6.62 7.57 1.19
N ASN A 88 5.62 7.26 0.38
CA ASN A 88 5.03 8.17 -0.58
C ASN A 88 3.61 7.72 -0.88
N PHE A 89 2.80 8.64 -1.34
CA PHE A 89 1.55 8.34 -2.01
C PHE A 89 1.78 8.36 -3.53
N HIS A 90 1.12 7.46 -4.24
CA HIS A 90 1.06 7.52 -5.69
C HIS A 90 -0.35 7.20 -6.20
N TYR A 91 -0.68 7.82 -7.32
CA TYR A 91 -1.83 7.47 -8.12
C TYR A 91 -1.36 7.04 -9.50
N ASN A 92 -1.86 5.91 -9.96
CA ASN A 92 -1.48 5.35 -11.24
C ASN A 92 -2.72 4.78 -11.94
N THR A 93 -2.88 5.08 -13.22
CA THR A 93 -3.96 4.55 -14.06
C THR A 93 -3.63 3.18 -14.65
N ASP A 94 -2.38 2.77 -14.56
CA ASP A 94 -1.86 1.47 -14.98
C ASP A 94 -0.69 1.11 -14.07
N PHE A 95 -0.97 0.31 -13.05
CA PHE A 95 0.02 -0.09 -12.04
C PHE A 95 1.07 -1.08 -12.61
N SER A 96 0.82 -1.62 -13.81
CA SER A 96 1.78 -2.54 -14.42
C SER A 96 3.18 -1.92 -14.53
N GLY A 97 4.20 -2.75 -14.30
CA GLY A 97 5.56 -2.25 -14.26
C GLY A 97 6.58 -3.27 -13.76
N ARG A 98 7.76 -2.75 -13.43
CA ARG A 98 8.86 -3.53 -12.88
C ARG A 98 9.25 -2.97 -11.52
N HIS A 99 9.35 -3.85 -10.53
CA HIS A 99 9.72 -3.51 -9.17
C HIS A 99 10.95 -4.33 -8.79
N THR A 100 12.10 -3.69 -8.70
CA THR A 100 13.36 -4.36 -8.37
C THR A 100 13.64 -4.23 -6.88
N LEU A 101 13.62 -5.34 -6.16
CA LEU A 101 14.06 -5.41 -4.77
C LEU A 101 15.60 -5.42 -4.77
N LEU A 102 16.21 -4.35 -4.26
CA LEU A 102 17.65 -4.14 -4.31
C LEU A 102 18.40 -4.82 -3.16
N SER A 103 17.68 -5.21 -2.10
CA SER A 103 18.22 -5.85 -0.90
C SER A 103 17.62 -7.24 -0.72
N GLY A 104 18.37 -8.14 -0.07
CA GLY A 104 17.91 -9.50 0.23
C GLY A 104 16.76 -9.59 1.23
N ARG A 105 16.41 -8.49 1.88
CA ARG A 105 15.26 -8.36 2.77
C ARG A 105 14.43 -7.17 2.36
N PHE A 106 13.15 -7.40 2.22
CA PHE A 106 12.18 -6.37 1.91
C PHE A 106 10.95 -6.52 2.78
N HIS A 107 10.59 -5.47 3.47
CA HIS A 107 9.40 -5.40 4.30
C HIS A 107 8.70 -4.07 4.02
N ALA A 108 7.49 -4.12 3.53
CA ALA A 108 6.68 -2.96 3.22
C ALA A 108 5.24 -3.15 3.68
N CYS A 109 4.58 -2.04 3.95
CA CYS A 109 3.14 -1.98 4.06
C CYS A 109 2.61 -1.03 3.00
N THR A 110 1.43 -1.33 2.46
CA THR A 110 0.71 -0.44 1.57
C THR A 110 -0.70 -0.22 2.07
N LEU A 111 -1.23 0.95 1.77
CA LEU A 111 -2.63 1.29 1.97
C LEU A 111 -3.20 1.71 0.62
N THR A 112 -3.96 0.81 0.00
CA THR A 112 -4.63 1.04 -1.29
C THR A 112 -6.04 1.56 -1.04
N TYR A 113 -6.45 2.54 -1.83
CA TYR A 113 -7.74 3.20 -1.72
C TYR A 113 -8.64 2.79 -2.88
N ASN A 114 -9.89 2.45 -2.57
CA ASN A 114 -10.92 2.30 -3.60
C ASN A 114 -11.20 3.67 -4.24
N PRO A 115 -11.26 3.80 -5.58
CA PRO A 115 -11.52 5.08 -6.24
C PRO A 115 -12.77 5.79 -5.76
N SER A 116 -13.90 5.09 -5.56
CA SER A 116 -15.14 5.69 -5.05
C SER A 116 -14.99 6.25 -3.62
N PHE A 117 -14.27 5.54 -2.76
CA PHE A 117 -13.98 5.99 -1.40
C PHE A 117 -13.09 7.24 -1.42
N LEU A 118 -12.10 7.27 -2.31
CA LEU A 118 -11.23 8.43 -2.48
C LEU A 118 -12.00 9.66 -2.97
N ASP A 119 -12.95 9.47 -3.90
CA ASP A 119 -13.84 10.53 -4.36
C ASP A 119 -14.73 11.09 -3.23
N GLU A 120 -15.25 10.21 -2.35
CA GLU A 120 -16.03 10.64 -1.18
C GLU A 120 -15.17 11.45 -0.20
N LEU A 121 -13.95 11.00 0.10
CA LEU A 121 -13.02 11.73 0.94
C LEU A 121 -12.68 13.12 0.36
N MET A 122 -12.45 13.18 -0.95
CA MET A 122 -12.16 14.43 -1.65
C MET A 122 -13.36 15.37 -1.64
N ALA A 123 -14.59 14.85 -1.71
CA ALA A 123 -15.80 15.64 -1.65
C ALA A 123 -16.06 16.24 -0.27
N ALA A 124 -15.65 15.52 0.79
CA ALA A 124 -15.80 15.95 2.19
C ALA A 124 -14.76 16.98 2.64
N GLY A 125 -13.63 17.06 1.94
CA GLY A 125 -12.50 17.93 2.28
C GLY A 125 -12.53 19.27 1.54
N ASP A 126 -12.43 20.38 2.28
CA ASP A 126 -12.46 21.74 1.73
C ASP A 126 -11.07 22.43 1.76
N SER A 127 -9.98 21.66 1.63
CA SER A 127 -8.62 22.22 1.66
C SER A 127 -8.03 22.41 0.25
N GLY A 128 -7.37 23.57 0.01
CA GLY A 128 -6.73 23.88 -1.26
C GLY A 128 -5.66 22.85 -1.70
N SER A 129 -5.05 22.14 -0.76
CA SER A 129 -4.10 21.05 -1.04
C SER A 129 -4.77 19.86 -1.75
N LEU A 130 -6.01 19.52 -1.40
CA LEU A 130 -6.78 18.47 -2.03
C LEU A 130 -7.24 18.82 -3.45
N THR A 131 -7.32 20.10 -3.79
CA THR A 131 -7.72 20.55 -5.14
C THR A 131 -6.72 20.12 -6.21
N ALA A 132 -5.42 20.18 -5.94
CA ALA A 132 -4.39 19.73 -6.88
C ALA A 132 -4.45 18.22 -7.08
N PHE A 133 -4.63 17.49 -6.00
CA PHE A 133 -4.79 16.03 -5.99
C PHE A 133 -6.02 15.61 -6.80
N ARG A 134 -7.19 16.18 -6.50
CA ARG A 134 -8.44 15.93 -7.22
C ARG A 134 -8.30 16.17 -8.72
N ARG A 135 -7.59 17.23 -9.13
CA ARG A 135 -7.36 17.52 -10.54
C ARG A 135 -6.59 16.41 -11.27
N HIS A 136 -5.69 15.72 -10.61
CA HIS A 136 -4.98 14.56 -11.18
C HIS A 136 -5.89 13.35 -11.31
N LEU A 137 -6.70 13.08 -10.30
CA LEU A 137 -7.70 12.00 -10.32
C LEU A 137 -8.73 12.22 -11.44
N ASP A 138 -9.36 13.40 -11.50
CA ASP A 138 -10.36 13.76 -12.51
C ASP A 138 -9.83 13.62 -13.94
N LYS A 139 -8.54 13.93 -14.15
CA LYS A 139 -7.88 13.82 -15.45
C LYS A 139 -7.26 12.47 -15.71
N LYS A 140 -7.38 11.53 -14.77
CA LYS A 140 -6.71 10.22 -14.81
C LYS A 140 -5.23 10.33 -15.18
N ARG A 141 -4.50 11.22 -14.49
CA ARG A 141 -3.08 11.46 -14.73
C ARG A 141 -2.27 10.88 -13.59
N PRO A 142 -1.33 9.94 -13.88
CA PRO A 142 -0.46 9.39 -12.85
C PRO A 142 0.40 10.48 -12.20
N PHE A 143 0.60 10.36 -10.88
CA PHE A 143 1.45 11.29 -10.13
C PHE A 143 1.97 10.67 -8.83
N LEU A 144 3.03 11.26 -8.31
CA LEU A 144 3.52 11.03 -6.96
C LEU A 144 3.02 12.15 -6.06
N GLY A 145 2.56 11.81 -4.86
CA GLY A 145 2.11 12.79 -3.86
C GLY A 145 3.21 13.75 -3.47
N ILE A 146 4.45 13.24 -3.40
CA ILE A 146 5.67 14.00 -3.14
C ILE A 146 6.69 13.60 -4.21
N PRO A 147 7.46 14.54 -4.81
CA PRO A 147 8.42 14.22 -5.88
C PRO A 147 9.43 13.13 -5.50
N GLU A 148 9.84 13.09 -4.24
CA GLU A 148 10.74 12.08 -3.68
C GLU A 148 10.15 11.50 -2.40
N PRO A 149 10.28 10.16 -2.17
CA PRO A 149 9.82 9.55 -0.93
C PRO A 149 10.46 10.19 0.30
N VAL A 150 9.65 10.48 1.31
CA VAL A 150 10.09 11.13 2.55
C VAL A 150 10.15 10.15 3.71
N GLN A 151 10.87 10.54 4.76
CA GLN A 151 10.96 9.75 5.97
C GLN A 151 9.61 9.71 6.70
N TRP A 152 9.29 8.60 7.32
CA TRP A 152 8.10 8.43 8.13
C TRP A 152 8.09 9.38 9.33
N HIS A 153 6.92 9.84 9.70
CA HIS A 153 6.70 10.43 11.00
C HIS A 153 6.56 9.34 12.08
N TYR A 154 6.92 9.67 13.30
CA TYR A 154 6.85 8.75 14.43
C TYR A 154 5.43 8.15 14.63
N GLU A 155 4.41 8.97 14.43
CA GLU A 155 3.01 8.54 14.55
C GLU A 155 2.65 7.43 13.56
N MET A 156 3.14 7.49 12.32
CA MET A 156 2.88 6.46 11.30
C MET A 156 3.38 5.08 11.74
N HIS A 157 4.54 5.03 12.43
CA HIS A 157 5.04 3.77 12.99
C HIS A 157 4.07 3.17 14.01
N GLY A 158 3.53 4.01 14.90
CA GLY A 158 2.54 3.61 15.90
C GLY A 158 1.25 3.07 15.28
N ILE A 159 0.75 3.75 14.25
CA ILE A 159 -0.48 3.37 13.55
C ILE A 159 -0.29 2.02 12.83
N ILE A 160 0.77 1.87 12.06
CA ILE A 160 1.06 0.61 11.35
C ILE A 160 1.27 -0.55 12.35
N ALA A 161 1.98 -0.30 13.44
CA ALA A 161 2.15 -1.29 14.50
C ALA A 161 0.80 -1.68 15.14
N ALA A 162 -0.11 -0.73 15.36
CA ALA A 162 -1.43 -0.97 15.90
C ALA A 162 -2.29 -1.86 14.97
N ILE A 163 -2.27 -1.61 13.65
CA ILE A 163 -2.94 -2.47 12.66
C ILE A 163 -2.37 -3.89 12.73
N ARG A 164 -1.06 -4.04 12.65
CA ARG A 164 -0.37 -5.34 12.61
C ARG A 164 -0.56 -6.18 13.88
N GLN A 165 -0.66 -5.54 15.02
CA GLN A 165 -0.74 -6.18 16.34
C GLN A 165 -2.15 -6.18 16.92
N CYS A 166 -3.16 -5.85 16.11
CA CYS A 166 -4.55 -5.79 16.57
C CYS A 166 -4.99 -7.15 17.14
N ARG A 167 -5.42 -7.14 18.41
CA ARG A 167 -5.88 -8.33 19.14
C ARG A 167 -7.41 -8.39 19.27
N PHE A 168 -8.10 -7.40 18.77
CA PHE A 168 -9.57 -7.41 18.76
C PHE A 168 -10.08 -8.44 17.77
N GLU A 169 -11.33 -8.86 17.95
CA GLU A 169 -12.03 -9.83 17.11
C GLU A 169 -13.37 -9.26 16.61
N GLY A 170 -13.91 -9.89 15.57
CA GLY A 170 -15.22 -9.56 15.00
C GLY A 170 -15.36 -8.09 14.61
N LEU A 171 -16.51 -7.50 14.92
CA LEU A 171 -16.83 -6.11 14.58
C LEU A 171 -15.87 -5.10 15.21
N THR A 172 -15.40 -5.34 16.43
CA THR A 172 -14.45 -4.46 17.12
C THR A 172 -13.12 -4.41 16.37
N ARG A 173 -12.63 -5.55 15.86
CA ARG A 173 -11.44 -5.62 15.01
C ARG A 173 -11.62 -4.80 13.74
N TYR A 174 -12.74 -5.00 13.04
CA TYR A 174 -13.06 -4.27 11.83
C TYR A 174 -13.01 -2.75 12.06
N LEU A 175 -13.78 -2.25 13.03
CA LEU A 175 -13.86 -0.81 13.32
C LEU A 175 -12.51 -0.23 13.77
N PHE A 176 -11.75 -0.96 14.58
CA PHE A 176 -10.43 -0.53 15.01
C PHE A 176 -9.47 -0.40 13.82
N ILE A 177 -9.38 -1.43 12.98
CA ILE A 177 -8.47 -1.43 11.82
C ILE A 177 -8.88 -0.35 10.82
N GLU A 178 -10.17 -0.22 10.49
CA GLU A 178 -10.66 0.82 9.59
C GLU A 178 -10.32 2.21 10.12
N SER A 179 -10.51 2.48 11.41
CA SER A 179 -10.12 3.76 12.01
C SER A 179 -8.62 4.03 11.91
N LYS A 180 -7.78 3.00 12.07
CA LYS A 180 -6.32 3.15 11.94
C LYS A 180 -5.87 3.33 10.49
N MET A 181 -6.54 2.70 9.52
CA MET A 181 -6.31 2.98 8.10
C MET A 181 -6.67 4.42 7.75
N MET A 182 -7.78 4.94 8.28
CA MET A 182 -8.18 6.34 8.11
C MET A 182 -7.20 7.33 8.75
N GLU A 183 -6.63 6.99 9.89
CA GLU A 183 -5.63 7.81 10.59
C GLU A 183 -4.30 7.86 9.82
N LEU A 184 -4.01 6.83 8.99
CA LEU A 184 -2.80 6.73 8.17
C LEU A 184 -2.92 7.49 6.84
N PHE A 185 -4.15 7.79 6.39
CA PHE A 185 -4.44 8.62 5.22
C PHE A 185 -4.14 10.09 5.48
#